data_902ed715b3b3e1d8f78b23a8110e237a
#
_entry.id   902ed715b3b3e1d8f78b23a8110e237a
#
_cell.length_a   1.000
_cell.length_b   1.000
_cell.length_c   1.000
_cell.angle_alpha   90.00
_cell.angle_beta   90.00
_cell.angle_gamma   90.00
#
_symmetry.space_group_name_H-M   'P 1'
#
loop_
_entity.id
_entity.type
_entity.pdbx_description
1 polymer ?
#
loop_
_entity_poly.entity_id
_entity_poly.type
_entity_poly.pdbx_seq_one_letter_code
_entity_poly.pdbx_strand_id
1 'polypeptide(L)'
;GYIADGWLDAVRTREDAYPTGLAMPAANIAIPHTDPGFVAKPYIAVVKPAAPVTFNAMAGMGAPVSAQIVINLGIAEPGGQVEALQALMNIFMDADAAADVLGQTTPQGMVDAIRHHF
;
A
#
# COMPACT_ATOMS: atom_id res chain seq x y z
N GLY A 1 -3.98 -16.92 8.94
CA GLY A 1 -4.97 -17.31 7.99
C GLY A 1 -5.13 -16.44 6.75
N TYR A 2 -4.44 -15.29 6.66
CA TYR A 2 -4.57 -14.40 5.50
C TYR A 2 -3.54 -14.67 4.40
N ILE A 3 -2.37 -15.16 4.76
CA ILE A 3 -1.26 -15.37 3.81
C ILE A 3 -0.86 -16.84 3.76
N ALA A 4 -0.36 -17.26 2.60
CA ALA A 4 0.14 -18.63 2.38
C ALA A 4 1.66 -18.69 2.55
N ASP A 5 2.20 -19.91 2.60
CA ASP A 5 3.65 -20.13 2.67
C ASP A 5 4.35 -19.48 1.48
N GLY A 6 5.51 -18.90 1.71
CA GLY A 6 6.29 -18.21 0.68
C GLY A 6 5.86 -16.76 0.43
N TRP A 7 4.86 -16.26 1.15
CA TRP A 7 4.33 -14.90 0.97
C TRP A 7 5.42 -13.82 1.11
N LEU A 8 6.24 -13.89 2.14
CA LEU A 8 7.26 -12.86 2.39
C LEU A 8 8.29 -12.80 1.25
N ASP A 9 8.78 -13.96 0.80
CA ASP A 9 9.73 -14.02 -0.31
C ASP A 9 9.09 -13.52 -1.60
N ALA A 10 7.80 -13.82 -1.82
CA ALA A 10 7.05 -13.37 -2.98
C ALA A 10 6.88 -11.84 -2.98
N VAL A 11 6.56 -11.23 -1.84
CA VAL A 11 6.46 -9.77 -1.72
C VAL A 11 7.81 -9.11 -2.03
N ARG A 12 8.88 -9.62 -1.46
CA ARG A 12 10.24 -9.08 -1.68
C ARG A 12 10.65 -9.19 -3.14
N THR A 13 10.45 -10.35 -3.75
CA THR A 13 10.80 -10.59 -5.15
C THR A 13 10.03 -9.65 -6.07
N ARG A 14 8.72 -9.49 -5.81
CA ARG A 14 7.90 -8.59 -6.60
C ARG A 14 8.31 -7.13 -6.41
N GLU A 15 8.59 -6.71 -5.19
CA GLU A 15 9.01 -5.33 -4.92
C GLU A 15 10.35 -5.01 -5.61
N ASP A 16 11.28 -5.97 -5.66
CA ASP A 16 12.55 -5.82 -6.37
C ASP A 16 12.34 -5.67 -7.89
N ALA A 17 11.42 -6.46 -8.46
CA ALA A 17 11.14 -6.44 -9.89
C ALA A 17 10.21 -5.30 -10.31
N TYR A 18 9.20 -5.03 -9.48
CA TYR A 18 8.16 -4.01 -9.72
C TYR A 18 7.97 -3.14 -8.48
N PRO A 19 8.86 -2.16 -8.27
CA PRO A 19 8.78 -1.29 -7.09
C PRO A 19 7.46 -0.53 -7.00
N THR A 20 6.99 -0.26 -5.78
CA THR A 20 5.69 0.37 -5.52
C THR A 20 5.76 1.72 -4.81
N GLY A 21 6.93 2.32 -4.70
CA GLY A 21 7.07 3.66 -4.14
C GLY A 21 6.41 4.71 -5.03
N LEU A 22 5.53 5.51 -4.46
CA LEU A 22 4.78 6.55 -5.17
C LEU A 22 4.88 7.89 -4.45
N ALA A 23 5.44 8.89 -5.12
CA ALA A 23 5.40 10.28 -4.67
C ALA A 23 4.08 10.91 -5.13
N MET A 24 3.04 10.78 -4.29
CA MET A 24 1.72 11.34 -4.57
C MET A 24 1.68 12.82 -4.18
N PRO A 25 0.74 13.62 -4.72
CA PRO A 25 0.66 15.04 -4.41
C PRO A 25 0.55 15.35 -2.91
N ALA A 26 -0.18 14.54 -2.16
CA ALA A 26 -0.43 14.78 -0.74
C ALA A 26 0.50 14.00 0.18
N ALA A 27 1.14 12.92 -0.28
CA ALA A 27 1.98 12.05 0.54
C ALA A 27 2.83 11.13 -0.31
N ASN A 28 3.94 10.67 0.26
CA ASN A 28 4.73 9.59 -0.31
C ASN A 28 4.25 8.27 0.27
N ILE A 29 3.93 7.31 -0.57
CA ILE A 29 3.39 6.01 -0.16
C ILE A 29 4.15 4.86 -0.84
N ALA A 30 3.93 3.64 -0.33
CA ALA A 30 4.33 2.41 -0.99
C ALA A 30 3.21 1.39 -0.84
N ILE A 31 3.01 0.55 -1.86
CA ILE A 31 1.94 -0.46 -1.87
C ILE A 31 2.53 -1.84 -2.22
N PRO A 32 3.38 -2.41 -1.34
CA PRO A 32 3.93 -3.74 -1.58
C PRO A 32 2.82 -4.80 -1.55
N HIS A 33 2.85 -5.73 -2.49
CA HIS A 33 1.87 -6.81 -2.59
C HIS A 33 2.44 -8.00 -3.35
N THR A 34 1.68 -9.09 -3.38
CA THR A 34 2.02 -10.30 -4.14
C THR A 34 0.97 -10.60 -5.19
N ASP A 35 1.23 -11.64 -5.99
CA ASP A 35 0.21 -12.28 -6.82
C ASP A 35 -0.82 -13.01 -5.94
N PRO A 36 -2.06 -13.20 -6.44
CA PRO A 36 -3.14 -13.79 -5.64
C PRO A 36 -2.84 -15.17 -5.04
N GLY A 37 -1.98 -15.97 -5.66
CA GLY A 37 -1.65 -17.31 -5.20
C GLY A 37 -1.02 -17.39 -3.81
N PHE A 38 -0.51 -16.27 -3.29
CA PHE A 38 0.09 -16.21 -1.94
C PHE A 38 -0.84 -15.59 -0.90
N VAL A 39 -2.09 -15.31 -1.27
CA VAL A 39 -3.08 -14.70 -0.39
C VAL A 39 -4.24 -15.65 -0.20
N ALA A 40 -4.49 -16.06 1.06
CA ALA A 40 -5.58 -16.95 1.39
C ALA A 40 -6.91 -16.20 1.57
N LYS A 41 -6.87 -15.01 2.16
CA LYS A 41 -8.03 -14.13 2.35
C LYS A 41 -7.66 -12.71 2.00
N PRO A 42 -8.51 -11.95 1.30
CA PRO A 42 -8.22 -10.57 0.95
C PRO A 42 -8.09 -9.69 2.20
N TYR A 43 -7.16 -8.74 2.15
CA TYR A 43 -6.92 -7.79 3.24
C TYR A 43 -6.26 -6.53 2.74
N ILE A 44 -6.34 -5.47 3.54
CA ILE A 44 -5.53 -4.27 3.39
C ILE A 44 -4.89 -4.01 4.76
N ALA A 45 -3.57 -4.08 4.83
CA ALA A 45 -2.82 -3.79 6.04
C ALA A 45 -2.08 -2.47 5.87
N VAL A 46 -2.34 -1.53 6.76
CA VAL A 46 -1.78 -0.17 6.69
C VAL A 46 -0.77 0.01 7.79
N VAL A 47 0.45 0.39 7.42
CA VAL A 47 1.54 0.66 8.36
C VAL A 47 1.92 2.12 8.26
N LYS A 48 1.86 2.83 9.39
CA LYS A 48 2.38 4.19 9.51
C LYS A 48 3.68 4.11 10.32
N PRO A 49 4.85 4.04 9.65
CA PRO A 49 6.11 3.89 10.36
C PRO A 49 6.47 5.14 11.15
N ALA A 50 7.22 4.98 12.24
CA ALA A 50 7.68 6.09 13.07
C ALA A 50 8.60 7.04 12.29
N ALA A 51 9.36 6.50 11.33
CA ALA A 51 10.17 7.27 10.39
C ALA A 51 9.90 6.75 8.98
N PRO A 52 10.01 7.61 7.94
CA PRO A 52 9.79 7.17 6.57
C PRO A 52 10.71 6.02 6.16
N VAL A 53 10.18 5.11 5.36
CA VAL A 53 10.92 3.96 4.83
C VAL A 53 11.15 4.15 3.34
N THR A 54 12.38 3.90 2.88
CA THR A 54 12.74 4.09 1.48
C THR A 54 12.28 2.92 0.62
N PHE A 55 11.57 3.25 -0.45
CA PHE A 55 11.18 2.31 -1.52
C PHE A 55 11.66 2.84 -2.86
N ASN A 56 12.01 1.95 -3.78
CA ASN A 56 12.30 2.36 -5.15
C ASN A 56 11.01 2.86 -5.81
N ALA A 57 11.15 3.81 -6.73
CA ALA A 57 10.01 4.40 -7.40
C ALA A 57 9.34 3.41 -8.36
N MET A 58 8.00 3.45 -8.40
CA MET A 58 7.20 2.63 -9.31
C MET A 58 7.60 2.91 -10.76
N ALA A 59 7.74 1.84 -11.56
CA ALA A 59 8.12 1.89 -12.96
C ALA A 59 9.46 2.59 -13.22
N GLY A 60 10.33 2.69 -12.23
CA GLY A 60 11.62 3.36 -12.35
C GLY A 60 11.51 4.87 -12.59
N MET A 61 10.38 5.47 -12.29
CA MET A 61 10.10 6.88 -12.55
C MET A 61 10.61 7.77 -11.42
N GLY A 62 11.87 8.14 -11.47
CA GLY A 62 12.45 9.09 -10.54
C GLY A 62 13.28 8.48 -9.43
N ALA A 63 13.57 9.30 -8.41
CA ALA A 63 14.38 8.92 -7.27
C ALA A 63 13.63 7.99 -6.30
N PRO A 64 14.34 7.25 -5.45
CA PRO A 64 13.70 6.48 -4.38
C PRO A 64 12.75 7.35 -3.55
N VAL A 65 11.67 6.73 -3.09
CA VAL A 65 10.59 7.41 -2.36
C VAL A 65 10.73 7.12 -0.87
N SER A 66 10.72 8.17 -0.03
CA SER A 66 10.64 8.02 1.43
C SER A 66 9.18 7.90 1.82
N ALA A 67 8.68 6.67 1.95
CA ALA A 67 7.28 6.40 2.21
C ALA A 67 6.88 6.77 3.64
N GLN A 68 5.86 7.62 3.76
CA GLN A 68 5.27 8.03 5.03
C GLN A 68 4.22 7.02 5.51
N ILE A 69 3.66 6.27 4.58
CA ILE A 69 2.69 5.22 4.86
C ILE A 69 2.93 4.05 3.91
N VAL A 70 2.83 2.83 4.43
CA VAL A 70 3.01 1.60 3.65
C VAL A 70 1.72 0.81 3.72
N ILE A 71 1.18 0.48 2.56
CA ILE A 71 -0.08 -0.26 2.45
C ILE A 71 0.22 -1.62 1.81
N ASN A 72 0.12 -2.67 2.60
CA ASN A 72 0.24 -4.02 2.09
C ASN A 72 -1.13 -4.52 1.65
N LEU A 73 -1.24 -4.82 0.37
CA LEU A 73 -2.48 -5.19 -0.27
C LEU A 73 -2.50 -6.69 -0.52
N GLY A 74 -3.51 -7.38 0.02
CA GLY A 74 -3.73 -8.80 -0.20
C GLY A 74 -4.98 -9.02 -1.04
N ILE A 75 -4.80 -9.43 -2.31
CA ILE A 75 -5.88 -9.72 -3.23
C ILE A 75 -5.86 -11.22 -3.52
N ALA A 76 -6.99 -11.88 -3.29
CA ALA A 76 -7.12 -13.33 -3.46
C ALA A 76 -7.61 -13.74 -4.86
N GLU A 77 -8.12 -12.80 -5.64
CA GLU A 77 -8.64 -13.06 -6.98
C GLU A 77 -7.77 -12.38 -8.04
N PRO A 78 -7.50 -13.07 -9.19
CA PRO A 78 -6.75 -12.46 -10.29
C PRO A 78 -7.43 -11.17 -10.79
N GLY A 79 -6.62 -10.12 -10.97
CA GLY A 79 -7.10 -8.83 -11.47
C GLY A 79 -7.72 -7.91 -10.42
N GLY A 80 -8.06 -8.40 -9.23
CA GLY A 80 -8.63 -7.59 -8.15
C GLY A 80 -7.71 -6.48 -7.66
N GLN A 81 -6.39 -6.67 -7.76
CA GLN A 81 -5.42 -5.68 -7.34
C GLN A 81 -5.53 -4.35 -8.11
N VAL A 82 -5.98 -4.37 -9.36
CA VAL A 82 -6.09 -3.14 -10.17
C VAL A 82 -7.13 -2.20 -9.58
N GLU A 83 -8.32 -2.71 -9.24
CA GLU A 83 -9.38 -1.91 -8.64
C GLU A 83 -8.98 -1.38 -7.25
N ALA A 84 -8.40 -2.24 -6.43
CA ALA A 84 -7.97 -1.85 -5.09
C ALA A 84 -6.84 -0.81 -5.13
N LEU A 85 -5.86 -0.98 -6.02
CA LEU A 85 -4.80 0.00 -6.21
C LEU A 85 -5.36 1.36 -6.66
N GLN A 86 -6.31 1.35 -7.59
CA GLN A 86 -6.94 2.58 -8.08
C GLN A 86 -7.68 3.31 -6.95
N ALA A 87 -8.42 2.58 -6.13
CA ALA A 87 -9.15 3.17 -5.00
C ALA A 87 -8.19 3.79 -3.97
N LEU A 88 -7.09 3.10 -3.65
CA LEU A 88 -6.07 3.62 -2.75
C LEU A 88 -5.36 4.86 -3.33
N MET A 89 -5.01 4.83 -4.60
CA MET A 89 -4.39 5.97 -5.26
C MET A 89 -5.31 7.19 -5.25
N ASN A 90 -6.62 7.00 -5.44
CA ASN A 90 -7.60 8.08 -5.39
C ASN A 90 -7.62 8.79 -4.03
N ILE A 91 -7.43 8.04 -2.92
CA ILE A 91 -7.34 8.65 -1.58
C ILE A 91 -6.16 9.62 -1.53
N PHE A 92 -4.99 9.21 -2.03
CA PHE A 92 -3.77 10.02 -1.94
C PHE A 92 -3.64 11.07 -3.06
N MET A 93 -4.54 11.06 -4.03
CA MET A 93 -4.70 12.14 -4.99
C MET A 93 -5.54 13.29 -4.43
N ASP A 94 -6.36 13.02 -3.42
CA ASP A 94 -7.23 14.00 -2.75
C ASP A 94 -6.52 14.48 -1.47
N ALA A 95 -6.21 15.78 -1.40
CA ALA A 95 -5.48 16.35 -0.27
C ALA A 95 -6.22 16.17 1.06
N ASP A 96 -7.54 16.32 1.08
CA ASP A 96 -8.34 16.20 2.30
C ASP A 96 -8.42 14.75 2.78
N ALA A 97 -8.64 13.81 1.85
CA ALA A 97 -8.68 12.39 2.18
C ALA A 97 -7.32 11.90 2.69
N ALA A 98 -6.24 12.28 2.02
CA ALA A 98 -4.89 11.92 2.45
C ALA A 98 -4.55 12.51 3.83
N ALA A 99 -4.92 13.75 4.08
CA ALA A 99 -4.69 14.40 5.39
C ALA A 99 -5.43 13.66 6.51
N ASP A 100 -6.67 13.23 6.26
CA ASP A 100 -7.45 12.46 7.22
C ASP A 100 -6.78 11.12 7.57
N VAL A 101 -6.34 10.37 6.56
CA VAL A 101 -5.64 9.11 6.74
C VAL A 101 -4.31 9.29 7.47
N LEU A 102 -3.50 10.25 7.04
CA LEU A 102 -2.19 10.49 7.63
C LEU A 102 -2.27 11.07 9.04
N GLY A 103 -3.37 11.72 9.39
CA GLY A 103 -3.59 12.29 10.71
C GLY A 103 -3.99 11.26 11.78
N GLN A 104 -4.29 10.03 11.40
CA GLN A 104 -4.70 9.00 12.36
C GLN A 104 -3.52 8.52 13.22
N THR A 105 -3.79 8.33 14.51
CA THR A 105 -2.77 7.93 15.49
C THR A 105 -3.05 6.58 16.14
N THR A 106 -4.18 5.95 15.81
CA THR A 106 -4.58 4.65 16.33
C THR A 106 -4.89 3.69 15.19
N PRO A 107 -4.72 2.37 15.39
CA PRO A 107 -5.10 1.38 14.38
C PRO A 107 -6.57 1.47 13.98
N GLN A 108 -7.48 1.63 14.93
CA GLN A 108 -8.90 1.73 14.64
C GLN A 108 -9.23 3.01 13.85
N GLY A 109 -8.64 4.14 14.22
CA GLY A 109 -8.81 5.39 13.47
C GLY A 109 -8.33 5.28 12.04
N MET A 110 -7.20 4.59 11.81
CA MET A 110 -6.64 4.35 10.48
C MET A 110 -7.62 3.50 9.64
N VAL A 111 -8.16 2.42 10.20
CA VAL A 111 -9.13 1.56 9.51
C VAL A 111 -10.38 2.37 9.14
N ASP A 112 -10.90 3.15 10.08
CA ASP A 112 -12.11 3.95 9.86
C ASP A 112 -11.89 5.00 8.77
N ALA A 113 -10.74 5.67 8.76
CA ALA A 113 -10.40 6.68 7.75
C ALA A 113 -10.28 6.05 6.35
N ILE A 114 -9.58 4.93 6.24
CA ILE A 114 -9.45 4.22 4.95
C ILE A 114 -10.82 3.78 4.44
N ARG A 115 -11.66 3.21 5.30
CA ARG A 115 -13.01 2.77 4.91
C ARG A 115 -13.89 3.94 4.47
N HIS A 116 -13.78 5.07 5.15
CA HIS A 116 -14.56 6.26 4.83
C HIS A 116 -14.27 6.78 3.42
N HIS A 117 -12.99 6.75 3.02
CA HIS A 117 -12.54 7.27 1.72
C HIS A 117 -12.45 6.21 0.63
N PHE A 118 -12.59 4.93 0.98
CA PHE A 118 -12.49 3.82 0.04
C PHE A 118 -13.80 3.62 -0.71
#